data_c18fc72aa16c1094bed688c573f0d840
#
_entry.id   c18fc72aa16c1094bed688c573f0d840
#
_cell.length_a   1.000
_cell.length_b   1.000
_cell.length_c   1.000
_cell.angle_alpha   90.00
_cell.angle_beta   90.00
_cell.angle_gamma   90.00
#
_symmetry.space_group_name_H-M   'P 1'
#
loop_
_entity.id
_entity.type
_entity.pdbx_description
1 polymer ?
#
loop_
_entity_poly.entity_id
_entity_poly.type
_entity_poly.pdbx_seq_one_letter_code
_entity_poly.pdbx_strand_id
1 'polypeptide(L)'
;MMLSRLTEHAEGISKLMSGLKKSLLKGNNFLRLAWVRNFVYNVSMICIPIVGPTQSKSLQDIVAAEPLADILELRLDLMSDYDLDALLAASKKPCIVTNRTKREGGQFSGSEEERIVLLKQAMVAGAEYVDIETSTPKELLKPFLESERKSKVILSYHNFTDTPEEIEHLYELMCGMPADILKIVTYARDINNNLALFNLIHRSKKDGKKLIALCMGEKGEISRILSPLLGGFLTFGSLETGKETAPGQITGASLRDIYRVCDKRDAFKIFGVIGNPVYKSMGYLIHNRAFKEIGSTDIYVPFLVDNVENFFKGFSPYFE
;
A
#
# COMPACT_ATOMS: atom_id res chain seq x y z
N MET A 1 31.09 -28.03 12.11
CA MET A 1 30.08 -27.75 13.15
C MET A 1 29.03 -26.73 12.71
N MET A 2 29.32 -25.68 11.96
CA MET A 2 28.31 -24.69 11.49
C MET A 2 27.47 -25.21 10.30
N LEU A 3 28.08 -25.96 9.38
CA LEU A 3 27.39 -26.55 8.23
C LEU A 3 26.43 -27.70 8.63
N SER A 4 26.75 -28.48 9.67
CA SER A 4 25.86 -29.55 10.15
C SER A 4 24.57 -28.99 10.79
N ARG A 5 24.65 -27.84 11.47
CA ARG A 5 23.46 -27.17 12.03
C ARG A 5 22.59 -26.57 10.95
N LEU A 6 23.13 -26.09 9.84
CA LEU A 6 22.36 -25.57 8.72
C LEU A 6 21.61 -26.68 7.97
N THR A 7 22.22 -27.88 7.82
CA THR A 7 21.54 -29.03 7.22
C THR A 7 20.42 -29.58 8.12
N GLU A 8 20.64 -29.68 9.42
CA GLU A 8 19.58 -30.09 10.38
C GLU A 8 18.41 -29.09 10.40
N HIS A 9 18.69 -27.79 10.29
CA HIS A 9 17.65 -26.76 10.18
C HIS A 9 16.86 -26.90 8.86
N ALA A 10 17.55 -27.14 7.75
CA ALA A 10 16.92 -27.33 6.44
C ALA A 10 16.05 -28.60 6.40
N GLU A 11 16.49 -29.69 7.01
CA GLU A 11 15.69 -30.92 7.14
C GLU A 11 14.49 -30.74 8.08
N GLY A 12 14.66 -30.02 9.19
CA GLY A 12 13.58 -29.66 10.09
C GLY A 12 12.49 -28.84 9.40
N ILE A 13 12.89 -27.84 8.62
CA ILE A 13 11.98 -27.01 7.82
C ILE A 13 11.29 -27.87 6.74
N SER A 14 12.02 -28.75 6.06
CA SER A 14 11.46 -29.65 5.04
C SER A 14 10.42 -30.61 5.62
N LYS A 15 10.65 -31.19 6.81
CA LYS A 15 9.66 -32.03 7.51
C LYS A 15 8.43 -31.22 7.98
N LEU A 16 8.65 -30.02 8.50
CA LEU A 16 7.57 -29.11 8.88
C LEU A 16 6.71 -28.74 7.66
N MET A 17 7.35 -28.43 6.54
CA MET A 17 6.69 -28.09 5.27
C MET A 17 5.90 -29.26 4.70
N SER A 18 6.42 -30.50 4.82
CA SER A 18 5.69 -31.71 4.42
C SER A 18 4.45 -31.95 5.28
N GLY A 19 4.53 -31.70 6.60
CA GLY A 19 3.39 -31.76 7.53
C GLY A 19 2.33 -30.71 7.22
N LEU A 20 2.75 -29.46 6.98
CA LEU A 20 1.88 -28.36 6.58
C LEU A 20 1.20 -28.61 5.23
N LYS A 21 1.91 -29.15 4.25
CA LYS A 21 1.33 -29.54 2.95
C LYS A 21 0.18 -30.54 3.13
N LYS A 22 0.37 -31.55 4.01
CA LYS A 22 -0.70 -32.51 4.36
C LYS A 22 -1.86 -31.89 5.13
N SER A 23 -1.59 -30.91 6.00
CA SER A 23 -2.61 -30.20 6.79
C SER A 23 -3.43 -29.24 5.93
N LEU A 24 -2.77 -28.48 5.04
CA LEU A 24 -3.44 -27.57 4.09
C LEU A 24 -4.35 -28.34 3.10
N LEU A 25 -3.91 -29.51 2.66
CA LEU A 25 -4.70 -30.38 1.77
C LEU A 25 -5.90 -31.06 2.46
N LYS A 26 -5.88 -31.17 3.81
CA LYS A 26 -6.95 -31.82 4.61
C LYS A 26 -8.01 -30.86 5.16
N GLY A 27 -7.87 -29.54 4.95
CA GLY A 27 -8.93 -28.57 5.22
C GLY A 27 -9.29 -28.34 6.70
N ASN A 28 -8.41 -28.69 7.65
CA ASN A 28 -8.74 -28.62 9.07
C ASN A 28 -8.29 -27.31 9.73
N ASN A 29 -9.28 -26.58 10.24
CA ASN A 29 -9.20 -25.54 11.30
C ASN A 29 -8.44 -24.23 11.01
N PHE A 30 -8.47 -23.71 9.78
CA PHE A 30 -8.10 -22.31 9.53
C PHE A 30 -9.35 -21.52 9.15
N LEU A 31 -9.49 -20.32 9.70
CA LEU A 31 -10.50 -19.36 9.26
C LEU A 31 -10.22 -19.04 7.78
N ARG A 32 -11.15 -19.41 6.92
CA ARG A 32 -11.06 -19.27 5.47
C ARG A 32 -11.86 -18.03 5.08
N LEU A 33 -11.17 -16.93 4.78
CA LEU A 33 -11.77 -15.78 4.15
C LEU A 33 -11.77 -15.99 2.63
N ALA A 34 -12.91 -16.23 2.02
CA ALA A 34 -12.98 -16.39 0.58
C ALA A 34 -13.57 -15.16 -0.09
N TRP A 35 -12.71 -14.26 -0.52
CA TRP A 35 -13.07 -13.29 -1.56
C TRP A 35 -12.78 -13.92 -2.92
N VAL A 36 -13.71 -14.77 -3.38
CA VAL A 36 -13.64 -15.33 -4.73
C VAL A 36 -14.65 -14.60 -5.61
N ARG A 37 -14.18 -13.66 -6.41
CA ARG A 37 -14.85 -13.30 -7.66
C ARG A 37 -13.80 -13.24 -8.76
N ASN A 38 -14.08 -13.90 -9.87
CA ASN A 38 -13.25 -13.91 -11.07
C ASN A 38 -13.05 -12.48 -11.59
N PHE A 39 -11.91 -11.88 -11.29
CA PHE A 39 -11.49 -10.61 -11.87
C PHE A 39 -10.08 -10.79 -12.44
N VAL A 40 -9.91 -10.39 -13.68
CA VAL A 40 -8.57 -10.17 -14.25
C VAL A 40 -8.01 -8.93 -13.56
N TYR A 41 -7.05 -9.11 -12.65
CA TYR A 41 -6.40 -8.02 -11.96
C TYR A 41 -5.20 -7.53 -12.78
N ASN A 42 -5.13 -6.23 -13.02
CA ASN A 42 -3.86 -5.61 -13.42
C ASN A 42 -2.84 -5.86 -12.31
N VAL A 43 -1.59 -6.09 -12.69
CA VAL A 43 -0.48 -6.25 -11.75
C VAL A 43 -0.44 -4.99 -10.87
N SER A 44 -0.59 -5.19 -9.57
CA SER A 44 -0.51 -4.10 -8.60
C SER A 44 0.95 -3.68 -8.42
N MET A 45 1.17 -2.43 -8.01
CA MET A 45 2.51 -1.85 -7.88
C MET A 45 2.84 -1.58 -6.41
N ILE A 46 4.12 -1.74 -6.06
CA ILE A 46 4.66 -1.29 -4.77
C ILE A 46 5.34 0.06 -4.99
N CYS A 47 4.87 1.08 -4.26
CA CYS A 47 5.49 2.39 -4.16
C CYS A 47 6.37 2.46 -2.91
N ILE A 48 7.63 2.89 -3.08
CA ILE A 48 8.55 3.15 -1.97
C ILE A 48 8.77 4.66 -1.86
N PRO A 49 8.39 5.29 -0.74
CA PRO A 49 8.69 6.69 -0.48
C PRO A 49 10.18 6.90 -0.23
N ILE A 50 10.76 7.89 -0.88
CA ILE A 50 12.11 8.39 -0.66
C ILE A 50 12.02 9.59 0.27
N VAL A 51 12.59 9.44 1.46
CA VAL A 51 12.46 10.37 2.58
C VAL A 51 13.81 10.84 3.12
N GLY A 52 14.89 10.58 2.40
CA GLY A 52 16.22 11.06 2.75
C GLY A 52 16.20 12.57 2.95
N PRO A 53 16.72 13.10 4.11
CA PRO A 53 16.61 14.52 4.40
C PRO A 53 17.51 15.41 3.53
N THR A 54 18.45 14.84 2.81
CA THR A 54 19.38 15.55 1.91
C THR A 54 19.43 14.91 0.54
N GLN A 55 19.84 15.66 -0.47
CA GLN A 55 20.09 15.17 -1.85
C GLN A 55 20.91 13.87 -1.85
N SER A 56 22.04 13.85 -1.17
CA SER A 56 22.95 12.69 -1.14
C SER A 56 22.27 11.46 -0.54
N LYS A 57 21.50 11.63 0.55
CA LYS A 57 20.77 10.51 1.17
C LYS A 57 19.64 10.02 0.30
N SER A 58 18.90 10.91 -0.33
CA SER A 58 17.83 10.56 -1.27
C SER A 58 18.33 9.79 -2.47
N LEU A 59 19.48 10.14 -3.05
CA LEU A 59 20.12 9.38 -4.13
C LEU A 59 20.50 7.96 -3.70
N GLN A 60 21.03 7.79 -2.48
CA GLN A 60 21.31 6.46 -1.92
C GLN A 60 20.03 5.64 -1.72
N ASP A 61 18.97 6.27 -1.19
CA ASP A 61 17.68 5.63 -0.95
C ASP A 61 16.99 5.22 -2.27
N ILE A 62 17.10 6.01 -3.34
CA ILE A 62 16.63 5.66 -4.68
C ILE A 62 17.28 4.36 -5.15
N VAL A 63 18.61 4.27 -5.11
CA VAL A 63 19.35 3.06 -5.51
C VAL A 63 18.95 1.84 -4.68
N ALA A 64 18.79 2.01 -3.37
CA ALA A 64 18.38 0.92 -2.47
C ALA A 64 16.93 0.48 -2.70
N ALA A 65 16.04 1.39 -3.09
CA ALA A 65 14.63 1.11 -3.32
C ALA A 65 14.34 0.46 -4.68
N GLU A 66 15.18 0.66 -5.70
CA GLU A 66 14.96 0.15 -7.06
C GLU A 66 14.59 -1.35 -7.16
N PRO A 67 15.27 -2.29 -6.47
CA PRO A 67 14.91 -3.70 -6.52
C PRO A 67 13.59 -4.04 -5.84
N LEU A 68 13.12 -3.17 -4.95
CA LEU A 68 11.92 -3.38 -4.12
C LEU A 68 10.70 -2.67 -4.68
N ALA A 69 10.89 -1.60 -5.47
CA ALA A 69 9.84 -0.71 -5.95
C ALA A 69 9.46 -1.00 -7.41
N ASP A 70 8.19 -0.75 -7.74
CA ASP A 70 7.72 -0.60 -9.11
C ASP A 70 7.60 0.89 -9.46
N ILE A 71 7.45 1.74 -8.46
CA ILE A 71 7.35 3.19 -8.53
C ILE A 71 7.98 3.80 -7.28
N LEU A 72 8.61 4.96 -7.38
CA LEU A 72 9.15 5.72 -6.24
C LEU A 72 8.29 6.95 -5.96
N GLU A 73 8.16 7.34 -4.69
CA GLU A 73 7.56 8.62 -4.30
C GLU A 73 8.65 9.54 -3.73
N LEU A 74 8.95 10.64 -4.42
CA LEU A 74 9.88 11.66 -3.94
C LEU A 74 9.13 12.61 -2.99
N ARG A 75 9.41 12.53 -1.68
CA ARG A 75 8.78 13.33 -0.63
C ARG A 75 9.55 14.63 -0.42
N LEU A 76 9.34 15.61 -1.30
CA LEU A 76 10.07 16.88 -1.29
C LEU A 76 9.85 17.68 0.01
N ASP A 77 8.70 17.52 0.63
CA ASP A 77 8.39 18.13 1.93
C ASP A 77 9.27 17.65 3.10
N LEU A 78 9.97 16.52 2.92
CA LEU A 78 10.88 15.93 3.91
C LEU A 78 12.38 16.20 3.60
N MET A 79 12.66 16.85 2.48
CA MET A 79 14.02 17.15 2.03
C MET A 79 14.39 18.60 2.33
N SER A 80 15.56 18.83 2.90
CA SER A 80 16.06 20.17 3.22
C SER A 80 16.77 20.83 2.04
N ASP A 81 17.42 20.02 1.20
CA ASP A 81 18.11 20.42 -0.01
C ASP A 81 17.93 19.33 -1.07
N TYR A 82 17.59 19.71 -2.29
CA TYR A 82 17.46 18.77 -3.41
C TYR A 82 17.56 19.48 -4.77
N ASP A 83 18.09 18.75 -5.72
CA ASP A 83 18.00 19.03 -7.14
C ASP A 83 17.00 18.02 -7.72
N LEU A 84 15.82 18.51 -8.10
CA LEU A 84 14.72 17.68 -8.57
C LEU A 84 15.06 16.93 -9.88
N ASP A 85 15.76 17.60 -10.81
CA ASP A 85 16.18 16.99 -12.07
C ASP A 85 17.15 15.84 -11.82
N ALA A 86 18.11 16.03 -10.92
CA ALA A 86 19.07 15.01 -10.53
C ALA A 86 18.39 13.81 -9.82
N LEU A 87 17.39 14.05 -8.97
CA LEU A 87 16.61 12.97 -8.31
C LEU A 87 15.81 12.16 -9.32
N LEU A 88 15.11 12.83 -10.26
CA LEU A 88 14.34 12.16 -11.30
C LEU A 88 15.23 11.38 -12.25
N ALA A 89 16.38 11.95 -12.66
CA ALA A 89 17.36 11.29 -13.53
C ALA A 89 18.04 10.07 -12.89
N ALA A 90 18.18 10.05 -11.56
CA ALA A 90 18.77 8.93 -10.83
C ALA A 90 17.84 7.70 -10.76
N SER A 91 16.53 7.89 -10.92
CA SER A 91 15.56 6.79 -10.83
C SER A 91 15.37 6.10 -12.19
N LYS A 92 15.45 4.75 -12.19
CA LYS A 92 15.06 3.91 -13.33
C LYS A 92 13.57 3.54 -13.27
N LYS A 93 12.86 3.96 -12.23
CA LYS A 93 11.44 3.70 -12.01
C LYS A 93 10.63 4.98 -12.24
N PRO A 94 9.35 4.87 -12.62
CA PRO A 94 8.45 6.01 -12.60
C PRO A 94 8.45 6.67 -11.23
N CYS A 95 8.37 8.01 -11.19
CA CYS A 95 8.35 8.77 -9.94
C CYS A 95 7.01 9.48 -9.74
N ILE A 96 6.52 9.41 -8.50
CA ILE A 96 5.51 10.31 -7.95
C ILE A 96 6.26 11.44 -7.25
N VAL A 97 5.98 12.69 -7.57
CA VAL A 97 6.49 13.83 -6.81
C VAL A 97 5.40 14.32 -5.88
N THR A 98 5.70 14.33 -4.59
CA THR A 98 4.81 14.74 -3.51
C THR A 98 5.45 15.85 -2.68
N ASN A 99 4.70 16.95 -2.47
CA ASN A 99 5.07 18.01 -1.54
C ASN A 99 3.93 18.20 -0.55
N ARG A 100 3.86 17.32 0.48
CA ARG A 100 2.74 17.17 1.39
C ARG A 100 2.64 18.29 2.40
N THR A 101 1.45 18.87 2.53
CA THR A 101 1.15 19.90 3.55
C THR A 101 1.14 19.33 4.97
N LYS A 102 1.44 20.16 5.96
CA LYS A 102 1.36 19.78 7.38
C LYS A 102 -0.03 19.31 7.79
N ARG A 103 -1.08 19.87 7.19
CA ARG A 103 -2.47 19.53 7.48
C ARG A 103 -2.78 18.05 7.13
N GLU A 104 -2.09 17.50 6.13
CA GLU A 104 -2.25 16.11 5.70
C GLU A 104 -0.99 15.27 5.98
N GLY A 105 -0.32 15.54 7.11
CA GLY A 105 0.76 14.71 7.65
C GLY A 105 2.12 14.88 6.97
N GLY A 106 2.30 15.94 6.18
CA GLY A 106 3.60 16.32 5.61
C GLY A 106 4.35 17.34 6.45
N GLN A 107 5.39 17.93 5.86
CA GLN A 107 6.21 18.96 6.50
C GLN A 107 6.31 20.27 5.72
N PHE A 108 5.69 20.34 4.54
CA PHE A 108 5.70 21.57 3.77
C PHE A 108 5.03 22.72 4.54
N SER A 109 5.73 23.86 4.63
CA SER A 109 5.30 25.02 5.40
C SER A 109 5.23 26.32 4.58
N GLY A 110 5.46 26.26 3.28
CA GLY A 110 5.27 27.39 2.36
C GLY A 110 3.81 27.66 2.02
N SER A 111 3.56 28.62 1.13
CA SER A 111 2.22 28.93 0.63
C SER A 111 1.71 27.85 -0.34
N GLU A 112 0.39 27.80 -0.55
CA GLU A 112 -0.20 26.88 -1.54
C GLU A 112 0.23 27.23 -2.96
N GLU A 113 0.45 28.52 -3.26
CA GLU A 113 0.97 28.98 -4.55
C GLU A 113 2.38 28.44 -4.81
N GLU A 114 3.27 28.55 -3.82
CA GLU A 114 4.64 27.99 -3.90
C GLU A 114 4.60 26.48 -4.13
N ARG A 115 3.71 25.77 -3.44
CA ARG A 115 3.52 24.33 -3.58
C ARG A 115 3.07 23.95 -4.99
N ILE A 116 2.09 24.67 -5.53
CA ILE A 116 1.60 24.48 -6.91
C ILE A 116 2.70 24.75 -7.94
N VAL A 117 3.50 25.79 -7.76
CA VAL A 117 4.64 26.08 -8.65
C VAL A 117 5.62 24.92 -8.65
N LEU A 118 5.96 24.39 -7.48
CA LEU A 118 6.88 23.26 -7.35
C LEU A 118 6.33 21.98 -8.01
N LEU A 119 5.04 21.66 -7.83
CA LEU A 119 4.43 20.51 -8.49
C LEU A 119 4.39 20.68 -10.02
N LYS A 120 4.17 21.89 -10.53
CA LYS A 120 4.27 22.18 -11.96
C LYS A 120 5.71 22.05 -12.49
N GLN A 121 6.71 22.48 -11.71
CA GLN A 121 8.12 22.25 -12.03
C GLN A 121 8.42 20.75 -12.13
N ALA A 122 7.89 19.94 -11.23
CA ALA A 122 8.04 18.49 -11.29
C ALA A 122 7.43 17.87 -12.55
N MET A 123 6.29 18.38 -13.02
CA MET A 123 5.70 17.94 -14.28
C MET A 123 6.61 18.27 -15.48
N VAL A 124 7.20 19.47 -15.49
CA VAL A 124 8.12 19.92 -16.56
C VAL A 124 9.41 19.10 -16.51
N ALA A 125 9.93 18.79 -15.33
CA ALA A 125 11.12 17.97 -15.11
C ALA A 125 10.93 16.48 -15.48
N GLY A 126 9.69 16.06 -15.82
CA GLY A 126 9.40 14.71 -16.32
C GLY A 126 8.94 13.71 -15.26
N ALA A 127 8.45 14.16 -14.12
CA ALA A 127 7.77 13.27 -13.17
C ALA A 127 6.59 12.56 -13.85
N GLU A 128 6.50 11.22 -13.71
CA GLU A 128 5.36 10.46 -14.27
C GLU A 128 4.06 10.81 -13.55
N TYR A 129 4.14 11.06 -12.24
CA TYR A 129 3.00 11.42 -11.41
C TYR A 129 3.32 12.60 -10.49
N VAL A 130 2.31 13.40 -10.18
CA VAL A 130 2.35 14.39 -9.10
C VAL A 130 1.16 14.18 -8.18
N ASP A 131 1.36 14.33 -6.88
CA ASP A 131 0.33 14.16 -5.85
C ASP A 131 -0.11 15.53 -5.33
N ILE A 132 -1.42 15.81 -5.39
CA ILE A 132 -2.04 17.04 -4.89
C ILE A 132 -3.26 16.70 -4.06
N GLU A 133 -3.43 17.42 -2.94
CA GLU A 133 -4.52 17.16 -2.00
C GLU A 133 -5.84 17.79 -2.43
N THR A 134 -6.97 17.11 -2.09
CA THR A 134 -8.33 17.65 -2.25
C THR A 134 -8.56 18.91 -1.40
N SER A 135 -7.77 19.08 -0.35
CA SER A 135 -7.82 20.21 0.56
C SER A 135 -7.17 21.48 0.02
N THR A 136 -6.52 21.42 -1.15
CA THR A 136 -6.00 22.60 -1.87
C THR A 136 -7.14 23.56 -2.20
N PRO A 137 -6.97 24.90 -2.03
CA PRO A 137 -7.97 25.88 -2.39
C PRO A 137 -8.48 25.69 -3.83
N LYS A 138 -9.81 25.77 -4.00
CA LYS A 138 -10.46 25.47 -5.30
C LYS A 138 -9.93 26.33 -6.45
N GLU A 139 -9.56 27.59 -6.14
CA GLU A 139 -9.01 28.57 -7.07
C GLU A 139 -7.65 28.11 -7.66
N LEU A 140 -6.91 27.30 -6.91
CA LEU A 140 -5.62 26.73 -7.33
C LEU A 140 -5.79 25.32 -7.85
N LEU A 141 -6.61 24.50 -7.20
CA LEU A 141 -6.79 23.08 -7.54
C LEU A 141 -7.41 22.90 -8.92
N LYS A 142 -8.50 23.62 -9.24
CA LYS A 142 -9.20 23.46 -10.50
C LYS A 142 -8.31 23.77 -11.70
N PRO A 143 -7.63 24.95 -11.80
CA PRO A 143 -6.71 25.23 -12.90
C PRO A 143 -5.54 24.26 -12.97
N PHE A 144 -5.08 23.72 -11.84
CA PHE A 144 -4.03 22.71 -11.81
C PHE A 144 -4.49 21.41 -12.46
N LEU A 145 -5.67 20.90 -12.09
CA LEU A 145 -6.24 19.67 -12.63
C LEU A 145 -6.61 19.78 -14.12
N GLU A 146 -7.03 20.94 -14.58
CA GLU A 146 -7.45 21.22 -15.96
C GLU A 146 -6.26 21.61 -16.88
N SER A 147 -5.06 21.82 -16.33
CA SER A 147 -3.89 22.21 -17.12
C SER A 147 -3.46 21.12 -18.09
N GLU A 148 -3.02 21.52 -19.28
CA GLU A 148 -2.37 20.61 -20.23
C GLU A 148 -1.08 20.06 -19.59
N ARG A 149 -0.92 18.73 -19.60
CA ARG A 149 0.19 18.04 -18.93
C ARG A 149 0.47 16.66 -19.51
N LYS A 150 1.72 16.24 -19.42
CA LYS A 150 2.13 14.85 -19.69
C LYS A 150 2.07 13.98 -18.42
N SER A 151 2.38 14.56 -17.28
CA SER A 151 2.32 13.88 -15.97
C SER A 151 0.89 13.56 -15.59
N LYS A 152 0.68 12.42 -14.95
CA LYS A 152 -0.61 12.03 -14.36
C LYS A 152 -0.76 12.64 -12.97
N VAL A 153 -1.96 13.06 -12.62
CA VAL A 153 -2.26 13.64 -11.31
C VAL A 153 -2.94 12.62 -10.42
N ILE A 154 -2.36 12.45 -9.23
CA ILE A 154 -2.95 11.73 -8.10
C ILE A 154 -3.65 12.79 -7.23
N LEU A 155 -4.98 12.74 -7.18
CA LEU A 155 -5.77 13.56 -6.26
C LEU A 155 -5.92 12.81 -4.95
N SER A 156 -5.38 13.36 -3.87
CA SER A 156 -5.26 12.65 -2.60
C SER A 156 -6.08 13.28 -1.46
N TYR A 157 -6.53 12.41 -0.55
CA TYR A 157 -7.15 12.76 0.73
C TYR A 157 -6.54 11.90 1.83
N HIS A 158 -6.16 12.53 2.96
CA HIS A 158 -5.62 11.84 4.12
C HIS A 158 -6.37 12.24 5.39
N ASN A 159 -6.86 11.25 6.13
CA ASN A 159 -7.41 11.42 7.47
C ASN A 159 -6.60 10.60 8.46
N PHE A 160 -5.92 11.27 9.38
CA PHE A 160 -5.03 10.66 10.39
C PHE A 160 -5.75 10.27 11.68
N THR A 161 -7.05 10.52 11.78
CA THR A 161 -7.82 10.30 13.00
C THR A 161 -8.73 9.08 12.94
N ASP A 162 -9.41 8.89 11.82
CA ASP A 162 -10.41 7.83 11.65
C ASP A 162 -10.69 7.52 10.17
N THR A 163 -11.62 6.61 9.93
CA THR A 163 -12.26 6.38 8.62
C THR A 163 -13.66 6.99 8.68
N PRO A 164 -13.93 8.10 7.98
CA PRO A 164 -15.23 8.79 8.01
C PRO A 164 -16.36 7.89 7.53
N GLU A 165 -17.55 8.04 8.12
CA GLU A 165 -18.76 7.32 7.67
C GLU A 165 -19.15 7.73 6.24
N GLU A 166 -18.92 9.01 5.89
CA GLU A 166 -19.25 9.57 4.57
C GLU A 166 -18.15 9.33 3.52
N ILE A 167 -17.30 8.32 3.70
CA ILE A 167 -16.15 8.08 2.81
C ILE A 167 -16.59 7.79 1.35
N GLU A 168 -17.78 7.22 1.15
CA GLU A 168 -18.35 7.00 -0.17
C GLU A 168 -18.72 8.30 -0.87
N HIS A 169 -19.28 9.26 -0.13
CA HIS A 169 -19.58 10.57 -0.67
C HIS A 169 -18.31 11.34 -1.03
N LEU A 170 -17.25 11.25 -0.21
CA LEU A 170 -15.95 11.81 -0.56
C LEU A 170 -15.42 11.22 -1.87
N TYR A 171 -15.50 9.90 -2.03
CA TYR A 171 -15.10 9.23 -3.27
C TYR A 171 -15.89 9.76 -4.47
N GLU A 172 -17.22 9.94 -4.35
CA GLU A 172 -18.06 10.49 -5.40
C GLU A 172 -17.63 11.91 -5.81
N LEU A 173 -17.37 12.77 -4.83
CA LEU A 173 -16.87 14.13 -5.08
C LEU A 173 -15.54 14.10 -5.83
N MET A 174 -14.61 13.21 -5.43
CA MET A 174 -13.32 13.06 -6.11
C MET A 174 -13.48 12.52 -7.53
N CYS A 175 -14.43 11.61 -7.78
CA CYS A 175 -14.70 11.09 -9.13
C CYS A 175 -15.16 12.16 -10.12
N GLY A 176 -15.79 13.23 -9.64
CA GLY A 176 -16.21 14.38 -10.45
C GLY A 176 -15.08 15.32 -10.85
N MET A 177 -13.87 15.12 -10.32
CA MET A 177 -12.71 15.96 -10.62
C MET A 177 -11.84 15.31 -11.73
N PRO A 178 -11.18 16.10 -12.61
CA PRO A 178 -10.39 15.57 -13.73
C PRO A 178 -8.99 15.12 -13.30
N ALA A 179 -8.93 14.23 -12.31
CA ALA A 179 -7.71 13.57 -11.86
C ALA A 179 -7.58 12.19 -12.52
N ASP A 180 -6.33 11.75 -12.72
CA ASP A 180 -6.02 10.46 -13.36
C ASP A 180 -6.14 9.29 -12.38
N ILE A 181 -5.82 9.54 -11.09
CA ILE A 181 -5.81 8.57 -10.01
C ILE A 181 -6.37 9.23 -8.75
N LEU A 182 -7.23 8.51 -8.05
CA LEU A 182 -7.72 8.93 -6.74
C LEU A 182 -6.93 8.23 -5.64
N LYS A 183 -6.64 8.94 -4.54
CA LYS A 183 -5.95 8.39 -3.38
C LYS A 183 -6.70 8.76 -2.11
N ILE A 184 -7.19 7.76 -1.40
CA ILE A 184 -7.92 7.91 -0.14
C ILE A 184 -7.19 7.11 0.93
N VAL A 185 -6.66 7.82 1.93
CA VAL A 185 -5.92 7.23 3.04
C VAL A 185 -6.57 7.66 4.35
N THR A 186 -7.04 6.70 5.13
CA THR A 186 -7.73 6.94 6.40
C THR A 186 -7.01 6.25 7.55
N TYR A 187 -7.50 6.37 8.78
CA TYR A 187 -6.93 5.70 9.95
C TYR A 187 -7.91 4.63 10.46
N ALA A 188 -7.42 3.40 10.65
CA ALA A 188 -8.23 2.30 11.18
C ALA A 188 -8.19 2.29 12.71
N ARG A 189 -9.27 2.73 13.36
CA ARG A 189 -9.48 2.54 14.80
C ARG A 189 -9.98 1.14 15.12
N ASP A 190 -10.66 0.52 14.18
CA ASP A 190 -11.13 -0.86 14.21
C ASP A 190 -10.75 -1.57 12.92
N ILE A 191 -10.58 -2.89 12.98
CA ILE A 191 -10.21 -3.70 11.83
C ILE A 191 -11.24 -3.61 10.70
N ASN A 192 -12.52 -3.42 11.04
CA ASN A 192 -13.63 -3.30 10.09
C ASN A 192 -13.57 -2.00 9.27
N ASN A 193 -12.81 -0.98 9.70
CA ASN A 193 -12.63 0.24 8.91
C ASN A 193 -12.02 -0.05 7.53
N ASN A 194 -11.20 -1.11 7.42
CA ASN A 194 -10.63 -1.51 6.14
C ASN A 194 -11.71 -1.93 5.11
N LEU A 195 -12.85 -2.44 5.57
CA LEU A 195 -13.93 -2.89 4.69
C LEU A 195 -14.50 -1.75 3.84
N ALA A 196 -14.61 -0.54 4.42
CA ALA A 196 -15.05 0.64 3.68
C ALA A 196 -14.12 0.90 2.48
N LEU A 197 -12.80 0.84 2.68
CA LEU A 197 -11.84 1.07 1.61
C LEU A 197 -11.82 -0.08 0.58
N PHE A 198 -12.00 -1.33 1.01
CA PHE A 198 -12.12 -2.47 0.10
C PHE A 198 -13.37 -2.34 -0.79
N ASN A 199 -14.50 -1.87 -0.23
CA ASN A 199 -15.71 -1.58 -0.99
C ASN A 199 -15.48 -0.46 -2.01
N LEU A 200 -14.76 0.61 -1.64
CA LEU A 200 -14.39 1.66 -2.59
C LEU A 200 -13.51 1.15 -3.73
N ILE A 201 -12.55 0.26 -3.47
CA ILE A 201 -11.74 -0.38 -4.52
C ILE A 201 -12.64 -1.18 -5.47
N HIS A 202 -13.60 -1.93 -4.93
CA HIS A 202 -14.54 -2.67 -5.76
C HIS A 202 -15.42 -1.74 -6.61
N ARG A 203 -15.90 -0.64 -6.02
CA ARG A 203 -16.69 0.39 -6.70
C ARG A 203 -15.88 1.08 -7.79
N SER A 204 -14.63 1.48 -7.50
CA SER A 204 -13.77 2.20 -8.45
C SER A 204 -13.52 1.44 -9.76
N LYS A 205 -13.49 0.10 -9.70
CA LYS A 205 -13.38 -0.74 -10.89
C LYS A 205 -14.62 -0.65 -11.77
N LYS A 206 -15.82 -0.65 -11.17
CA LYS A 206 -17.07 -0.49 -11.91
C LYS A 206 -17.18 0.89 -12.55
N ASP A 207 -16.64 1.91 -11.85
CA ASP A 207 -16.64 3.30 -12.29
C ASP A 207 -15.49 3.59 -13.29
N GLY A 208 -14.63 2.61 -13.59
CA GLY A 208 -13.47 2.76 -14.48
C GLY A 208 -12.40 3.70 -13.91
N LYS A 209 -12.36 3.90 -12.59
CA LYS A 209 -11.41 4.79 -11.90
C LYS A 209 -10.25 4.01 -11.31
N LYS A 210 -9.04 4.59 -11.36
CA LYS A 210 -7.88 4.09 -10.62
C LYS A 210 -7.93 4.63 -9.20
N LEU A 211 -7.87 3.76 -8.21
CA LEU A 211 -7.94 4.14 -6.80
C LEU A 211 -6.80 3.54 -5.99
N ILE A 212 -6.16 4.36 -5.17
CA ILE A 212 -5.30 3.99 -4.06
C ILE A 212 -6.14 4.16 -2.80
N ALA A 213 -6.44 3.07 -2.08
CA ALA A 213 -7.25 3.13 -0.87
C ALA A 213 -6.60 2.30 0.24
N LEU A 214 -6.14 2.98 1.30
CA LEU A 214 -5.36 2.39 2.38
C LEU A 214 -5.80 2.93 3.74
N CYS A 215 -5.75 2.09 4.76
CA CYS A 215 -5.85 2.52 6.15
C CYS A 215 -4.46 2.61 6.79
N MET A 216 -4.27 3.62 7.62
CA MET A 216 -3.12 3.78 8.53
C MET A 216 -3.40 3.11 9.88
N GLY A 217 -2.37 3.02 10.70
CA GLY A 217 -2.40 2.38 12.01
C GLY A 217 -2.22 0.86 11.92
N GLU A 218 -1.96 0.23 13.07
CA GLU A 218 -1.70 -1.22 13.15
C GLU A 218 -2.87 -2.05 12.62
N LYS A 219 -4.12 -1.64 12.90
CA LYS A 219 -5.33 -2.30 12.39
C LYS A 219 -5.56 -2.04 10.90
N GLY A 220 -4.91 -1.00 10.34
CA GLY A 220 -4.94 -0.67 8.92
C GLY A 220 -3.92 -1.44 8.08
N GLU A 221 -2.94 -2.11 8.71
CA GLU A 221 -1.86 -2.83 8.03
C GLU A 221 -2.37 -3.79 6.96
N ILE A 222 -3.48 -4.50 7.23
CA ILE A 222 -4.06 -5.44 6.27
C ILE A 222 -4.45 -4.78 4.95
N SER A 223 -4.82 -3.50 4.95
CA SER A 223 -5.18 -2.80 3.72
C SER A 223 -3.97 -2.66 2.77
N ARG A 224 -2.76 -2.53 3.31
CA ARG A 224 -1.55 -2.45 2.48
C ARG A 224 -1.25 -3.75 1.75
N ILE A 225 -1.70 -4.87 2.31
CA ILE A 225 -1.56 -6.20 1.74
C ILE A 225 -2.74 -6.51 0.80
N LEU A 226 -3.96 -6.25 1.26
CA LEU A 226 -5.16 -6.70 0.55
C LEU A 226 -5.64 -5.72 -0.52
N SER A 227 -5.52 -4.40 -0.33
CA SER A 227 -5.95 -3.42 -1.33
C SER A 227 -5.35 -3.67 -2.72
N PRO A 228 -4.02 -3.88 -2.87
CA PRO A 228 -3.45 -4.23 -4.17
C PRO A 228 -4.04 -5.53 -4.75
N LEU A 229 -4.25 -6.55 -3.93
CA LEU A 229 -4.80 -7.82 -4.36
C LEU A 229 -6.29 -7.72 -4.75
N LEU A 230 -7.02 -6.77 -4.19
CA LEU A 230 -8.41 -6.46 -4.52
C LEU A 230 -8.53 -5.51 -5.73
N GLY A 231 -7.40 -5.06 -6.27
CA GLY A 231 -7.31 -4.25 -7.47
C GLY A 231 -7.13 -2.76 -7.24
N GLY A 232 -6.66 -2.38 -6.07
CA GLY A 232 -6.10 -1.06 -5.83
C GLY A 232 -4.93 -0.77 -6.78
N PHE A 233 -4.76 0.49 -7.18
CA PHE A 233 -3.78 0.88 -8.19
C PHE A 233 -2.34 0.60 -7.74
N LEU A 234 -2.01 0.91 -6.48
CA LEU A 234 -0.72 0.60 -5.85
C LEU A 234 -0.86 0.51 -4.34
N THR A 235 0.18 -0.01 -3.67
CA THR A 235 0.36 0.05 -2.23
C THR A 235 1.69 0.71 -1.86
N PHE A 236 1.79 1.23 -0.63
CA PHE A 236 3.00 1.88 -0.12
C PHE A 236 3.71 0.98 0.87
N GLY A 237 4.99 0.73 0.62
CA GLY A 237 5.90 0.05 1.54
C GLY A 237 7.05 0.94 1.97
N SER A 238 7.56 0.77 3.21
CA SER A 238 8.79 1.46 3.62
C SER A 238 10.03 0.81 2.98
N LEU A 239 11.08 1.60 2.80
CA LEU A 239 12.35 1.08 2.29
C LEU A 239 12.95 0.05 3.26
N GLU A 240 12.92 0.36 4.54
CA GLU A 240 13.36 -0.50 5.64
C GLU A 240 12.56 -0.18 6.91
N THR A 241 12.67 -1.03 7.92
CA THR A 241 12.08 -0.78 9.24
C THR A 241 12.67 0.49 9.85
N GLY A 242 11.81 1.36 10.41
CA GLY A 242 12.20 2.66 10.96
C GLY A 242 12.19 3.80 9.95
N LYS A 243 11.85 3.53 8.67
CA LYS A 243 11.65 4.55 7.62
C LYS A 243 10.20 4.61 7.13
N GLU A 244 9.26 4.30 8.01
CA GLU A 244 7.83 4.42 7.71
C GLU A 244 7.42 5.89 7.57
N THR A 245 6.67 6.20 6.53
CA THR A 245 6.09 7.54 6.29
C THR A 245 4.67 7.68 6.83
N ALA A 246 4.09 6.58 7.27
CA ALA A 246 2.76 6.54 7.88
C ALA A 246 2.64 5.33 8.82
N PRO A 247 1.86 5.43 9.91
CA PRO A 247 1.62 4.33 10.84
C PRO A 247 1.14 3.05 10.15
N GLY A 248 1.61 1.88 10.61
CA GLY A 248 1.23 0.57 10.06
C GLY A 248 1.81 0.28 8.67
N GLN A 249 2.89 0.94 8.26
CA GLN A 249 3.55 0.67 6.99
C GLN A 249 4.44 -0.58 7.09
N ILE A 250 4.29 -1.47 6.10
CA ILE A 250 5.08 -2.71 5.95
C ILE A 250 6.26 -2.41 5.03
N THR A 251 7.38 -3.12 5.19
CA THR A 251 8.51 -2.96 4.28
C THR A 251 8.17 -3.43 2.86
N GLY A 252 8.74 -2.76 1.84
CA GLY A 252 8.58 -3.15 0.44
C GLY A 252 9.04 -4.59 0.19
N ALA A 253 10.10 -5.03 0.85
CA ALA A 253 10.58 -6.41 0.80
C ALA A 253 9.52 -7.40 1.31
N SER A 254 8.86 -7.11 2.44
CA SER A 254 7.80 -7.98 2.96
C SER A 254 6.59 -8.02 2.02
N LEU A 255 6.18 -6.89 1.46
CA LEU A 255 5.09 -6.84 0.48
C LEU A 255 5.41 -7.67 -0.76
N ARG A 256 6.65 -7.59 -1.27
CA ARG A 256 7.09 -8.28 -2.48
C ARG A 256 7.34 -9.76 -2.25
N ASP A 257 8.13 -10.12 -1.24
CA ASP A 257 8.69 -11.47 -1.10
C ASP A 257 7.84 -12.39 -0.23
N ILE A 258 7.18 -11.83 0.82
CA ILE A 258 6.35 -12.59 1.75
C ILE A 258 4.90 -12.62 1.26
N TYR A 259 4.29 -11.45 1.10
CA TYR A 259 2.88 -11.34 0.69
C TYR A 259 2.67 -11.43 -0.81
N ARG A 260 3.72 -11.22 -1.61
CA ARG A 260 3.72 -11.35 -3.07
C ARG A 260 2.57 -10.55 -3.71
N VAL A 261 2.39 -9.31 -3.24
CA VAL A 261 1.25 -8.47 -3.64
C VAL A 261 1.26 -8.08 -5.12
N CYS A 262 2.42 -8.18 -5.79
CA CYS A 262 2.58 -7.92 -7.22
C CYS A 262 2.42 -9.17 -8.10
N ASP A 263 2.24 -10.37 -7.51
CA ASP A 263 2.05 -11.58 -8.31
C ASP A 263 0.69 -11.54 -9.01
N LYS A 264 0.69 -11.92 -10.29
CA LYS A 264 -0.56 -12.10 -11.03
C LYS A 264 -1.36 -13.24 -10.43
N ARG A 265 -2.63 -12.99 -10.13
CA ARG A 265 -3.54 -13.96 -9.53
C ARG A 265 -4.88 -13.93 -10.27
N ASP A 266 -5.32 -15.09 -10.76
CA ASP A 266 -6.66 -15.21 -11.37
C ASP A 266 -7.72 -15.46 -10.29
N ALA A 267 -7.36 -16.20 -9.24
CA ALA A 267 -8.16 -16.43 -8.04
C ALA A 267 -7.25 -16.73 -6.85
N PHE A 268 -7.66 -16.37 -5.64
CA PHE A 268 -6.92 -16.67 -4.42
C PHE A 268 -7.85 -16.68 -3.21
N LYS A 269 -7.44 -17.38 -2.16
CA LYS A 269 -8.10 -17.38 -0.86
C LYS A 269 -7.24 -16.62 0.15
N ILE A 270 -7.93 -15.95 1.06
CA ILE A 270 -7.29 -15.28 2.17
C ILE A 270 -7.44 -16.17 3.40
N PHE A 271 -6.31 -16.56 3.98
CA PHE A 271 -6.22 -17.24 5.26
C PHE A 271 -5.65 -16.27 6.29
N GLY A 272 -5.89 -16.52 7.56
CA GLY A 272 -5.29 -15.65 8.55
C GLY A 272 -5.43 -16.14 9.98
N VAL A 273 -4.72 -15.46 10.86
CA VAL A 273 -4.88 -15.53 12.30
C VAL A 273 -5.50 -14.24 12.81
N ILE A 274 -6.47 -14.35 13.70
CA ILE A 274 -7.04 -13.21 14.43
C ILE A 274 -6.51 -13.19 15.85
N GLY A 275 -6.25 -12.02 16.39
CA GLY A 275 -5.81 -11.86 17.77
C GLY A 275 -5.29 -10.47 18.09
N ASN A 276 -5.12 -10.21 19.39
CA ASN A 276 -4.40 -9.05 19.91
C ASN A 276 -3.59 -9.48 21.17
N PRO A 277 -2.25 -9.40 21.12
CA PRO A 277 -1.42 -9.00 19.97
C PRO A 277 -1.28 -10.14 18.93
N VAL A 278 -1.26 -9.77 17.65
CA VAL A 278 -1.08 -10.73 16.55
C VAL A 278 0.36 -10.78 16.02
N TYR A 279 1.17 -9.76 16.31
CA TYR A 279 2.55 -9.61 15.83
C TYR A 279 3.52 -10.71 16.34
N LYS A 280 3.17 -11.44 17.40
CA LYS A 280 3.96 -12.59 17.89
C LYS A 280 3.81 -13.83 17.01
N SER A 281 2.80 -13.87 16.16
CA SER A 281 2.57 -14.99 15.26
C SER A 281 3.52 -14.94 14.07
N MET A 282 4.30 -16.00 13.87
CA MET A 282 5.13 -16.20 12.67
C MET A 282 4.36 -16.91 11.55
N GLY A 283 3.05 -17.10 11.71
CA GLY A 283 2.20 -17.84 10.79
C GLY A 283 2.25 -17.28 9.37
N TYR A 284 2.27 -15.95 9.22
CA TYR A 284 2.33 -15.31 7.90
C TYR A 284 3.60 -15.66 7.11
N LEU A 285 4.75 -15.80 7.77
CA LEU A 285 6.00 -16.22 7.12
C LEU A 285 5.92 -17.67 6.65
N ILE A 286 5.47 -18.57 7.54
CA ILE A 286 5.44 -20.01 7.29
C ILE A 286 4.42 -20.33 6.20
N HIS A 287 3.19 -19.83 6.32
CA HIS A 287 2.11 -20.15 5.37
C HIS A 287 2.33 -19.52 4.00
N ASN A 288 2.73 -18.24 3.92
CA ASN A 288 2.99 -17.61 2.62
C ASN A 288 4.17 -18.26 1.91
N ARG A 289 5.21 -18.71 2.65
CA ARG A 289 6.30 -19.50 2.07
C ARG A 289 5.78 -20.84 1.57
N ALA A 290 4.96 -21.54 2.34
CA ALA A 290 4.37 -22.81 1.92
C ALA A 290 3.50 -22.65 0.67
N PHE A 291 2.66 -21.62 0.60
CA PHE A 291 1.85 -21.29 -0.58
C PHE A 291 2.74 -21.07 -1.81
N LYS A 292 3.85 -20.32 -1.66
CA LYS A 292 4.81 -20.11 -2.74
C LYS A 292 5.41 -21.43 -3.25
N GLU A 293 5.86 -22.29 -2.35
CA GLU A 293 6.51 -23.57 -2.68
C GLU A 293 5.58 -24.58 -3.38
N ILE A 294 4.27 -24.52 -3.07
CA ILE A 294 3.29 -25.41 -3.75
C ILE A 294 2.63 -24.74 -4.97
N GLY A 295 3.08 -23.55 -5.38
CA GLY A 295 2.51 -22.80 -6.50
C GLY A 295 1.09 -22.27 -6.26
N SER A 296 0.65 -22.16 -4.98
CA SER A 296 -0.66 -21.57 -4.66
C SER A 296 -0.62 -20.06 -4.78
N THR A 297 -1.72 -19.49 -5.25
CA THR A 297 -1.97 -18.06 -5.30
C THR A 297 -2.56 -17.51 -3.98
N ASP A 298 -2.84 -18.37 -3.02
CA ASP A 298 -3.41 -18.02 -1.72
C ASP A 298 -2.48 -17.15 -0.89
N ILE A 299 -3.07 -16.45 0.09
CA ILE A 299 -2.34 -15.55 0.99
C ILE A 299 -2.75 -15.77 2.45
N TYR A 300 -1.78 -15.65 3.35
CA TYR A 300 -2.01 -15.66 4.79
C TYR A 300 -1.69 -14.31 5.40
N VAL A 301 -2.66 -13.72 6.12
CA VAL A 301 -2.57 -12.36 6.70
C VAL A 301 -2.84 -12.41 8.21
N PRO A 302 -2.08 -11.68 9.04
CA PRO A 302 -2.44 -11.46 10.43
C PRO A 302 -3.51 -10.37 10.52
N PHE A 303 -4.58 -10.62 11.29
CA PHE A 303 -5.64 -9.65 11.57
C PHE A 303 -5.55 -9.22 13.04
N LEU A 304 -5.22 -7.96 13.29
CA LEU A 304 -5.20 -7.38 14.64
C LEU A 304 -6.63 -7.08 15.07
N VAL A 305 -7.19 -7.97 15.88
CA VAL A 305 -8.59 -7.96 16.28
C VAL A 305 -8.72 -7.81 17.79
N ASP A 306 -9.31 -6.69 18.23
CA ASP A 306 -9.62 -6.45 19.65
C ASP A 306 -10.93 -7.12 20.07
N ASN A 307 -11.95 -7.06 19.19
CA ASN A 307 -13.27 -7.59 19.43
C ASN A 307 -13.64 -8.60 18.33
N VAL A 308 -13.62 -9.88 18.73
CA VAL A 308 -13.86 -11.00 17.80
C VAL A 308 -15.31 -10.99 17.27
N GLU A 309 -16.29 -10.62 18.10
CA GLU A 309 -17.69 -10.55 17.67
C GLU A 309 -17.88 -9.46 16.62
N ASN A 310 -17.30 -8.26 16.84
CA ASN A 310 -17.34 -7.16 15.88
C ASN A 310 -16.65 -7.53 14.57
N PHE A 311 -15.50 -8.21 14.67
CA PHE A 311 -14.80 -8.72 13.48
C PHE A 311 -15.69 -9.66 12.66
N PHE A 312 -16.29 -10.67 13.29
CA PHE A 312 -17.18 -11.60 12.57
C PHE A 312 -18.41 -10.89 11.99
N LYS A 313 -18.99 -9.93 12.71
CA LYS A 313 -20.13 -9.16 12.22
C LYS A 313 -19.77 -8.40 10.92
N GLY A 314 -18.58 -7.81 10.85
CA GLY A 314 -18.13 -7.08 9.65
C GLY A 314 -17.66 -8.01 8.52
N PHE A 315 -16.83 -8.99 8.85
CA PHE A 315 -16.18 -9.84 7.86
C PHE A 315 -16.97 -11.08 7.47
N SER A 316 -18.05 -11.49 8.22
CA SER A 316 -18.82 -12.69 7.91
C SER A 316 -19.40 -12.76 6.48
N PRO A 317 -19.81 -11.64 5.83
CA PRO A 317 -20.25 -11.69 4.44
C PRO A 317 -19.17 -12.15 3.46
N TYR A 318 -17.92 -12.20 3.90
CA TYR A 318 -16.75 -12.56 3.11
C TYR A 318 -16.16 -13.94 3.49
N PHE A 319 -16.80 -14.65 4.43
CA PHE A 319 -16.41 -16.02 4.79
C PHE A 319 -17.20 -17.04 3.97
N GLU A 320 -16.53 -18.15 3.57
CA GLU A 320 -17.16 -19.37 3.07
C GLU A 320 -17.35 -20.38 4.19
#